data_c3240db65058060cc77cf8d3f1c8cb0a
#
_entry.id   c3240db65058060cc77cf8d3f1c8cb0a
#
_cell.length_a   1.000
_cell.length_b   1.000
_cell.length_c   1.000
_cell.angle_alpha   90.00
_cell.angle_beta   90.00
_cell.angle_gamma   90.00
#
_symmetry.space_group_name_H-M   'P 1'
#
loop_
_entity.id
_entity.type
_entity.pdbx_description
1 polymer ?
#
loop_
_entity_poly.entity_id
_entity_poly.type
_entity_poly.pdbx_seq_one_letter_code
_entity_poly.pdbx_strand_id
1 'polypeptide(L)'
;MPTVLRTYPPEMPWAIVEVKNQLFAIATQDLREMVMMPDTAQVPDVPDYIRGVINLRGRVLPVVDLRKRMGFASALEETENFCTLMQQREQDHRNWLSDLELSVAQRRPFALATDPHKCKFGQWYDSYQAENPWVAALLKKFDAPHQQIHGVAVTVEKLKASQDYDQADRLIGQTRDGLLAKLINLFAELRDLVRDTERETAVILGGENRLFAISVDLARYIEKFPPGNIEEISSLVSSSHNSVVRRLAKRAKSKDVVLIIETDSLMAGCDLDVLTKPDSSAERASAVHTQTGKPAPTR
;
A
#
# COMPACT_ATOMS: atom_id res chain seq x y z
N MET A 1 -33.02 -5.19 -10.96
CA MET A 1 -33.92 -4.09 -10.60
C MET A 1 -33.09 -2.82 -10.45
N PRO A 2 -33.56 -1.62 -10.88
CA PRO A 2 -32.82 -0.41 -10.63
C PRO A 2 -32.71 -0.21 -9.12
N THR A 3 -31.50 -0.09 -8.61
CA THR A 3 -31.26 0.20 -7.19
C THR A 3 -31.77 1.61 -6.93
N VAL A 4 -32.83 1.73 -6.14
CA VAL A 4 -33.37 3.05 -5.74
C VAL A 4 -32.29 3.74 -4.90
N LEU A 5 -31.89 4.95 -5.31
CA LEU A 5 -30.93 5.74 -4.55
C LEU A 5 -31.52 6.09 -3.19
N ARG A 6 -30.72 5.87 -2.15
CA ARG A 6 -31.11 6.17 -0.78
C ARG A 6 -31.29 7.69 -0.60
N THR A 7 -32.36 8.10 0.04
CA THR A 7 -32.58 9.50 0.41
C THR A 7 -31.97 9.77 1.78
N TYR A 8 -31.34 10.94 1.93
CA TYR A 8 -30.70 11.35 3.16
C TYR A 8 -31.37 12.64 3.71
N PRO A 9 -31.44 12.80 5.05
CA PRO A 9 -31.95 14.03 5.62
C PRO A 9 -31.15 15.26 5.15
N PRO A 10 -31.79 16.43 4.94
CA PRO A 10 -31.13 17.63 4.42
C PRO A 10 -29.92 18.12 5.21
N GLU A 11 -29.94 17.92 6.55
CA GLU A 11 -28.91 18.36 7.49
C GLU A 11 -27.96 17.25 7.90
N MET A 12 -27.98 16.11 7.21
CA MET A 12 -27.15 14.98 7.57
C MET A 12 -25.65 15.30 7.46
N PRO A 13 -24.86 15.02 8.50
CA PRO A 13 -23.42 15.12 8.40
C PRO A 13 -22.83 13.94 7.61
N TRP A 14 -21.69 14.21 6.97
CA TRP A 14 -20.95 13.23 6.19
C TRP A 14 -19.54 13.07 6.75
N ALA A 15 -19.10 11.85 6.94
CA ALA A 15 -17.71 11.55 7.26
C ALA A 15 -16.88 11.61 5.97
N ILE A 16 -15.89 12.50 5.97
CA ILE A 16 -14.97 12.67 4.83
C ILE A 16 -13.76 11.79 5.03
N VAL A 17 -13.52 10.92 4.07
CA VAL A 17 -12.36 10.05 3.99
C VAL A 17 -11.60 10.32 2.69
N GLU A 18 -10.36 9.90 2.66
CA GLU A 18 -9.49 10.06 1.50
C GLU A 18 -8.99 8.70 1.02
N VAL A 19 -8.99 8.53 -0.29
CA VAL A 19 -8.42 7.39 -1.00
C VAL A 19 -7.72 7.92 -2.25
N LYS A 20 -6.44 7.66 -2.41
CA LYS A 20 -5.63 8.13 -3.55
C LYS A 20 -5.76 9.63 -3.82
N ASN A 21 -5.64 10.45 -2.75
CA ASN A 21 -5.80 11.91 -2.80
C ASN A 21 -7.18 12.39 -3.29
N GLN A 22 -8.16 11.48 -3.40
CA GLN A 22 -9.54 11.79 -3.74
C GLN A 22 -10.40 11.76 -2.48
N LEU A 23 -11.27 12.76 -2.30
CA LEU A 23 -12.18 12.83 -1.16
C LEU A 23 -13.48 12.08 -1.44
N PHE A 24 -13.89 11.31 -0.44
CA PHE A 24 -15.14 10.57 -0.44
C PHE A 24 -15.96 10.91 0.81
N ALA A 25 -17.27 10.89 0.67
CA ALA A 25 -18.24 11.13 1.74
C ALA A 25 -19.01 9.86 2.06
N ILE A 26 -19.06 9.52 3.35
CA ILE A 26 -19.81 8.39 3.90
C ILE A 26 -20.91 8.96 4.80
N ALA A 27 -22.14 8.47 4.66
CA ALA A 27 -23.24 8.88 5.50
C ALA A 27 -22.96 8.52 6.98
N THR A 28 -22.98 9.50 7.89
CA THR A 28 -22.66 9.24 9.31
C THR A 28 -23.65 8.30 9.99
N GLN A 29 -24.87 8.18 9.46
CA GLN A 29 -25.83 7.19 9.97
C GLN A 29 -25.40 5.75 9.74
N ASP A 30 -24.53 5.49 8.74
CA ASP A 30 -23.96 4.17 8.46
C ASP A 30 -22.64 3.94 9.19
N LEU A 31 -22.02 5.01 9.69
CA LEU A 31 -20.75 4.96 10.41
C LEU A 31 -20.95 4.50 11.85
N ARG A 32 -20.13 3.55 12.32
CA ARG A 32 -20.09 3.08 13.70
C ARG A 32 -18.86 3.60 14.43
N GLU A 33 -17.71 3.31 13.90
CA GLU A 33 -16.43 3.78 14.44
C GLU A 33 -15.36 3.81 13.36
N MET A 34 -14.26 4.47 13.66
CA MET A 34 -13.04 4.50 12.84
C MET A 34 -11.88 4.08 13.74
N VAL A 35 -11.08 3.12 13.28
CA VAL A 35 -9.92 2.62 14.03
C VAL A 35 -8.74 2.49 13.09
N MET A 36 -7.52 2.43 13.61
CA MET A 36 -6.38 1.99 12.81
C MET A 36 -6.67 0.59 12.29
N MET A 37 -6.28 0.31 11.04
CA MET A 37 -6.50 -1.01 10.44
C MET A 37 -5.83 -2.08 11.29
N PRO A 38 -6.62 -3.03 11.86
CA PRO A 38 -6.05 -4.17 12.56
C PRO A 38 -5.43 -5.18 11.60
N ASP A 39 -4.69 -6.15 12.15
CA ASP A 39 -4.21 -7.30 11.38
C ASP A 39 -5.38 -8.00 10.69
N THR A 40 -5.22 -8.24 9.39
CA THR A 40 -6.25 -8.80 8.53
C THR A 40 -5.91 -10.25 8.19
N ALA A 41 -6.82 -11.17 8.52
CA ALA A 41 -6.73 -12.56 8.08
C ALA A 41 -7.34 -12.70 6.67
N GLN A 42 -6.59 -13.31 5.76
CA GLN A 42 -7.06 -13.56 4.40
C GLN A 42 -8.15 -14.64 4.38
N VAL A 43 -9.12 -14.47 3.49
CA VAL A 43 -10.19 -15.44 3.24
C VAL A 43 -10.06 -15.92 1.79
N PRO A 44 -10.00 -17.24 1.54
CA PRO A 44 -9.96 -17.76 0.17
C PRO A 44 -11.30 -17.58 -0.55
N ASP A 45 -11.26 -17.63 -1.88
CA ASP A 45 -12.43 -17.64 -2.78
C ASP A 45 -13.38 -16.43 -2.62
N VAL A 46 -12.83 -15.27 -2.29
CA VAL A 46 -13.58 -14.01 -2.23
C VAL A 46 -13.19 -13.09 -3.39
N PRO A 47 -14.05 -12.11 -3.76
CA PRO A 47 -13.68 -11.07 -4.72
C PRO A 47 -12.40 -10.34 -4.29
N ASP A 48 -11.59 -9.88 -5.26
CA ASP A 48 -10.28 -9.24 -5.04
C ASP A 48 -10.32 -7.95 -4.21
N TYR A 49 -11.49 -7.28 -4.19
CA TYR A 49 -11.73 -6.12 -3.34
C TYR A 49 -12.05 -6.49 -1.88
N ILE A 50 -12.23 -7.77 -1.55
CA ILE A 50 -12.35 -8.24 -0.16
C ILE A 50 -10.94 -8.57 0.33
N ARG A 51 -10.40 -7.71 1.19
CA ARG A 51 -9.06 -7.87 1.76
C ARG A 51 -8.95 -9.08 2.69
N GLY A 52 -10.05 -9.48 3.32
CA GLY A 52 -10.14 -10.54 4.31
C GLY A 52 -11.05 -10.15 5.46
N VAL A 53 -10.72 -10.61 6.68
CA VAL A 53 -11.48 -10.32 7.89
C VAL A 53 -10.58 -9.76 8.99
N ILE A 54 -11.15 -8.91 9.85
CA ILE A 54 -10.52 -8.40 11.06
C ILE A 54 -11.31 -8.86 12.30
N ASN A 55 -10.63 -9.02 13.42
CA ASN A 55 -11.29 -9.20 14.71
C ASN A 55 -11.34 -7.85 15.45
N LEU A 56 -12.53 -7.29 15.54
CA LEU A 56 -12.75 -6.04 16.26
C LEU A 56 -13.59 -6.32 17.52
N ARG A 57 -12.94 -6.28 18.69
CA ARG A 57 -13.58 -6.53 19.99
C ARG A 57 -14.37 -7.84 20.07
N GLY A 58 -13.81 -8.91 19.51
CA GLY A 58 -14.44 -10.24 19.51
C GLY A 58 -15.45 -10.47 18.37
N ARG A 59 -15.67 -9.48 17.50
CA ARG A 59 -16.49 -9.62 16.30
C ARG A 59 -15.60 -9.75 15.07
N VAL A 60 -15.87 -10.76 14.25
CA VAL A 60 -15.20 -10.94 12.97
C VAL A 60 -15.94 -10.12 11.91
N LEU A 61 -15.25 -9.18 11.30
CA LEU A 61 -15.80 -8.27 10.29
C LEU A 61 -15.05 -8.42 8.96
N PRO A 62 -15.74 -8.58 7.83
CA PRO A 62 -15.11 -8.52 6.52
C PRO A 62 -14.59 -7.10 6.23
N VAL A 63 -13.49 -7.02 5.51
CA VAL A 63 -12.84 -5.78 5.10
C VAL A 63 -12.90 -5.63 3.59
N VAL A 64 -13.54 -4.56 3.14
CA VAL A 64 -13.53 -4.13 1.74
C VAL A 64 -12.35 -3.18 1.54
N ASP A 65 -11.46 -3.52 0.65
CA ASP A 65 -10.43 -2.59 0.18
C ASP A 65 -11.07 -1.57 -0.76
N LEU A 66 -11.20 -0.33 -0.28
CA LEU A 66 -11.89 0.71 -1.04
C LEU A 66 -11.10 1.10 -2.30
N ARG A 67 -9.77 1.06 -2.26
CA ARG A 67 -8.94 1.30 -3.45
C ARG A 67 -9.26 0.28 -4.54
N LYS A 68 -9.21 -1.02 -4.21
CA LYS A 68 -9.55 -2.11 -5.15
C LYS A 68 -11.00 -2.04 -5.62
N ARG A 69 -11.91 -1.71 -4.73
CA ARG A 69 -13.33 -1.55 -5.07
C ARG A 69 -13.57 -0.41 -6.07
N MET A 70 -12.68 0.59 -6.10
CA MET A 70 -12.66 1.70 -7.06
C MET A 70 -11.79 1.43 -8.30
N GLY A 71 -11.17 0.25 -8.40
CA GLY A 71 -10.32 -0.12 -9.54
C GLY A 71 -8.86 0.33 -9.44
N PHE A 72 -8.39 0.73 -8.26
CA PHE A 72 -6.98 1.06 -8.00
C PHE A 72 -6.23 -0.13 -7.41
N ALA A 73 -4.91 -0.08 -7.42
CA ALA A 73 -4.10 -0.98 -6.61
C ALA A 73 -4.33 -0.72 -5.12
N SER A 74 -4.26 -1.78 -4.29
CA SER A 74 -4.33 -1.60 -2.84
C SER A 74 -3.12 -0.82 -2.30
N ALA A 75 -3.23 -0.27 -1.11
CA ALA A 75 -2.10 0.37 -0.43
C ALA A 75 -0.97 -0.63 -0.20
N LEU A 76 -1.29 -1.85 0.20
CA LEU A 76 -0.33 -2.94 0.37
C LEU A 76 0.39 -3.29 -0.94
N GLU A 77 -0.33 -3.43 -2.05
CA GLU A 77 0.28 -3.70 -3.37
C GLU A 77 1.22 -2.57 -3.80
N GLU A 78 0.86 -1.31 -3.58
CA GLU A 78 1.73 -0.17 -3.90
C GLU A 78 3.00 -0.17 -3.07
N THR A 79 2.88 -0.45 -1.76
CA THR A 79 4.01 -0.58 -0.85
C THR A 79 4.96 -1.71 -1.28
N GLU A 80 4.44 -2.89 -1.58
CA GLU A 80 5.26 -4.02 -2.01
C GLU A 80 5.89 -3.79 -3.38
N ASN A 81 5.19 -3.14 -4.31
CA ASN A 81 5.76 -2.72 -5.60
C ASN A 81 6.90 -1.72 -5.42
N PHE A 82 6.74 -0.75 -4.52
CA PHE A 82 7.81 0.19 -4.17
C PHE A 82 9.01 -0.52 -3.55
N CYS A 83 8.79 -1.41 -2.59
CA CYS A 83 9.85 -2.19 -1.93
C CYS A 83 10.60 -3.07 -2.95
N THR A 84 9.89 -3.73 -3.84
CA THR A 84 10.46 -4.54 -4.93
C THR A 84 11.30 -3.67 -5.87
N LEU A 85 10.81 -2.50 -6.25
CA LEU A 85 11.57 -1.55 -7.05
C LEU A 85 12.87 -1.14 -6.36
N MET A 86 12.82 -0.80 -5.06
CA MET A 86 14.02 -0.42 -4.30
C MET A 86 15.02 -1.58 -4.18
N GLN A 87 14.55 -2.80 -4.00
CA GLN A 87 15.40 -3.99 -4.01
C GLN A 87 16.09 -4.19 -5.37
N GLN A 88 15.39 -3.97 -6.47
CA GLN A 88 15.99 -4.00 -7.80
C GLN A 88 17.04 -2.91 -8.00
N ARG A 89 16.77 -1.68 -7.51
CA ARG A 89 17.74 -0.55 -7.57
C ARG A 89 18.99 -0.82 -6.73
N GLU A 90 18.83 -1.45 -5.57
CA GLU A 90 19.96 -1.93 -4.75
C GLU A 90 20.79 -2.96 -5.53
N GLN A 91 20.14 -3.97 -6.12
CA GLN A 91 20.83 -5.01 -6.88
C GLN A 91 21.53 -4.44 -8.13
N ASP A 92 20.94 -3.44 -8.80
CA ASP A 92 21.57 -2.74 -9.92
C ASP A 92 22.91 -2.11 -9.50
N HIS A 93 23.03 -1.53 -8.30
CA HIS A 93 24.28 -0.96 -7.81
C HIS A 93 25.31 -2.01 -7.40
N ARG A 94 24.87 -3.14 -6.85
CA ARG A 94 25.77 -4.30 -6.61
C ARG A 94 26.37 -4.82 -7.91
N ASN A 95 25.53 -4.99 -8.94
CA ASN A 95 25.95 -5.46 -10.25
C ASN A 95 26.85 -4.43 -10.94
N TRP A 96 26.56 -3.14 -10.79
CA TRP A 96 27.35 -2.04 -11.33
C TRP A 96 28.78 -2.05 -10.79
N LEU A 97 28.96 -2.19 -9.46
CA LEU A 97 30.29 -2.26 -8.86
C LEU A 97 31.02 -3.55 -9.25
N SER A 98 30.31 -4.68 -9.32
CA SER A 98 30.88 -5.95 -9.78
C SER A 98 31.36 -5.87 -11.23
N ASP A 99 30.62 -5.19 -12.14
CA ASP A 99 31.06 -4.99 -13.53
C ASP A 99 32.27 -4.05 -13.61
N LEU A 100 32.35 -3.04 -12.73
CA LEU A 100 33.53 -2.17 -12.63
C LEU A 100 34.78 -2.98 -12.23
N GLU A 101 34.66 -3.87 -11.24
CA GLU A 101 35.72 -4.78 -10.82
C GLU A 101 36.15 -5.71 -11.97
N LEU A 102 35.19 -6.33 -12.65
CA LEU A 102 35.47 -7.18 -13.82
C LEU A 102 36.16 -6.40 -14.94
N SER A 103 35.82 -5.11 -15.12
CA SER A 103 36.47 -4.27 -16.13
C SER A 103 37.96 -4.04 -15.85
N VAL A 104 38.34 -3.97 -14.58
CA VAL A 104 39.75 -3.89 -14.12
C VAL A 104 40.45 -5.23 -14.36
N ALA A 105 39.89 -6.32 -13.86
CA ALA A 105 40.46 -7.67 -13.97
C ALA A 105 40.66 -8.11 -15.43
N GLN A 106 39.70 -7.79 -16.30
CA GLN A 106 39.72 -8.13 -17.73
C GLN A 106 40.41 -7.06 -18.62
N ARG A 107 40.87 -5.97 -18.00
CA ARG A 107 41.49 -4.83 -18.72
C ARG A 107 40.63 -4.30 -19.89
N ARG A 108 39.30 -4.31 -19.72
CA ARG A 108 38.33 -3.80 -20.69
C ARG A 108 37.74 -2.44 -20.26
N PRO A 109 37.24 -1.62 -21.20
CA PRO A 109 36.52 -0.42 -20.84
C PRO A 109 35.30 -0.73 -19.96
N PHE A 110 35.00 0.17 -19.00
CA PHE A 110 33.77 0.10 -18.26
C PHE A 110 32.63 0.73 -19.07
N ALA A 111 31.53 -0.01 -19.28
CA ALA A 111 30.47 0.35 -20.22
C ALA A 111 29.19 0.89 -19.55
N LEU A 112 29.05 0.72 -18.22
CA LEU A 112 27.85 1.17 -17.53
C LEU A 112 27.89 2.68 -17.20
N ALA A 113 26.73 3.23 -16.89
CA ALA A 113 26.58 4.66 -16.62
C ALA A 113 27.47 5.11 -15.45
N THR A 114 28.32 6.11 -15.69
CA THR A 114 29.14 6.78 -14.67
C THR A 114 28.48 8.06 -14.14
N ASP A 115 27.47 8.55 -14.85
CA ASP A 115 26.63 9.66 -14.43
C ASP A 115 25.49 9.13 -13.54
N PRO A 116 25.37 9.56 -12.27
CA PRO A 116 24.34 9.10 -11.35
C PRO A 116 22.92 9.34 -11.86
N HIS A 117 22.68 10.38 -12.65
CA HIS A 117 21.36 10.71 -13.21
C HIS A 117 20.95 9.79 -14.39
N LYS A 118 21.90 9.04 -14.94
CA LYS A 118 21.66 8.09 -16.05
C LYS A 118 21.48 6.65 -15.60
N CYS A 119 21.76 6.33 -14.37
CA CYS A 119 21.43 5.00 -13.83
C CYS A 119 19.92 4.88 -13.55
N LYS A 120 19.41 3.64 -13.50
CA LYS A 120 17.96 3.41 -13.29
C LYS A 120 17.43 3.98 -11.98
N PHE A 121 18.25 3.99 -10.92
CA PHE A 121 17.87 4.63 -9.66
C PHE A 121 17.83 6.15 -9.82
N GLY A 122 18.84 6.77 -10.41
CA GLY A 122 18.87 8.22 -10.61
C GLY A 122 17.72 8.74 -11.44
N GLN A 123 17.39 8.07 -12.56
CA GLN A 123 16.24 8.43 -13.40
C GLN A 123 14.92 8.39 -12.61
N TRP A 124 14.73 7.37 -11.77
CA TRP A 124 13.57 7.26 -10.90
C TRP A 124 13.62 8.35 -9.82
N TYR A 125 14.77 8.54 -9.16
CA TYR A 125 14.96 9.47 -8.07
C TYR A 125 14.69 10.93 -8.47
N ASP A 126 15.14 11.33 -9.66
CA ASP A 126 14.94 12.68 -10.19
C ASP A 126 13.47 13.02 -10.47
N SER A 127 12.63 12.02 -10.70
CA SER A 127 11.21 12.18 -11.02
C SER A 127 10.27 11.89 -9.85
N TYR A 128 10.75 11.16 -8.83
CA TYR A 128 9.89 10.70 -7.73
C TYR A 128 9.68 11.80 -6.68
N GLN A 129 8.42 12.02 -6.33
CA GLN A 129 8.02 12.92 -5.25
C GLN A 129 7.34 12.12 -4.15
N ALA A 130 8.00 12.03 -2.99
CA ALA A 130 7.44 11.34 -1.84
C ALA A 130 6.39 12.22 -1.16
N GLU A 131 5.17 11.70 -1.00
CA GLU A 131 4.10 12.35 -0.25
C GLU A 131 4.38 12.33 1.26
N ASN A 132 5.02 11.26 1.74
CA ASN A 132 5.42 11.11 3.14
C ASN A 132 6.70 11.93 3.42
N PRO A 133 6.67 12.92 4.36
CA PRO A 133 7.82 13.75 4.67
C PRO A 133 9.03 12.97 5.20
N TRP A 134 8.82 11.86 5.92
CA TRP A 134 9.88 11.01 6.44
C TRP A 134 10.59 10.26 5.31
N VAL A 135 9.83 9.74 4.34
CA VAL A 135 10.36 9.13 3.12
C VAL A 135 11.15 10.17 2.31
N ALA A 136 10.61 11.38 2.13
CA ALA A 136 11.31 12.47 1.44
C ALA A 136 12.63 12.83 2.13
N ALA A 137 12.65 12.90 3.47
CA ALA A 137 13.86 13.18 4.23
C ALA A 137 14.91 12.07 4.11
N LEU A 138 14.48 10.80 4.12
CA LEU A 138 15.38 9.66 3.95
C LEU A 138 15.97 9.60 2.54
N LEU A 139 15.15 9.85 1.51
CA LEU A 139 15.60 9.89 0.12
C LEU A 139 16.74 10.90 -0.10
N LYS A 140 16.70 12.06 0.53
CA LYS A 140 17.79 13.06 0.44
C LYS A 140 19.14 12.54 0.93
N LYS A 141 19.16 11.52 1.80
CA LYS A 141 20.43 10.91 2.27
C LYS A 141 21.14 10.10 1.18
N PHE A 142 20.44 9.77 0.08
CA PHE A 142 21.05 9.07 -1.06
C PHE A 142 21.94 9.97 -1.92
N ASP A 143 21.70 11.28 -1.97
CA ASP A 143 22.38 12.21 -2.89
C ASP A 143 23.90 12.04 -2.88
N ALA A 144 24.51 12.29 -1.74
CA ALA A 144 25.97 12.28 -1.63
C ALA A 144 26.59 10.89 -1.86
N PRO A 145 26.14 9.79 -1.21
CA PRO A 145 26.72 8.48 -1.44
C PRO A 145 26.47 7.96 -2.87
N HIS A 146 25.33 8.29 -3.49
CA HIS A 146 25.01 7.90 -4.85
C HIS A 146 25.91 8.63 -5.88
N GLN A 147 26.13 9.92 -5.73
CA GLN A 147 27.08 10.67 -6.56
C GLN A 147 28.52 10.15 -6.39
N GLN A 148 28.92 9.90 -5.15
CA GLN A 148 30.28 9.43 -4.85
C GLN A 148 30.56 8.06 -5.46
N ILE A 149 29.62 7.09 -5.36
CA ILE A 149 29.85 5.75 -5.92
C ILE A 149 30.03 5.80 -7.44
N HIS A 150 29.22 6.60 -8.15
CA HIS A 150 29.37 6.78 -9.60
C HIS A 150 30.68 7.48 -9.96
N GLY A 151 31.15 8.44 -9.14
CA GLY A 151 32.43 9.11 -9.31
C GLY A 151 33.64 8.18 -9.19
N VAL A 152 33.52 7.07 -8.46
CA VAL A 152 34.60 6.06 -8.35
C VAL A 152 34.97 5.49 -9.71
N ALA A 153 34.01 5.22 -10.61
CA ALA A 153 34.30 4.67 -11.92
C ALA A 153 35.19 5.61 -12.74
N VAL A 154 35.02 6.92 -12.65
CA VAL A 154 35.88 7.91 -13.33
C VAL A 154 37.31 7.82 -12.82
N THR A 155 37.49 7.63 -11.50
CA THR A 155 38.82 7.49 -10.89
C THR A 155 39.45 6.15 -11.28
N VAL A 156 38.70 5.06 -11.27
CA VAL A 156 39.16 3.74 -11.70
C VAL A 156 39.59 3.76 -13.17
N GLU A 157 38.86 4.39 -14.07
CA GLU A 157 39.26 4.50 -15.48
C GLU A 157 40.57 5.30 -15.65
N LYS A 158 40.81 6.33 -14.84
CA LYS A 158 42.10 7.05 -14.84
C LYS A 158 43.26 6.16 -14.34
N LEU A 159 43.03 5.36 -13.29
CA LEU A 159 44.04 4.42 -12.78
C LEU A 159 44.35 3.33 -13.80
N LYS A 160 43.35 2.80 -14.50
CA LYS A 160 43.52 1.86 -15.60
C LYS A 160 44.37 2.48 -16.75
N ALA A 161 44.11 3.72 -17.10
CA ALA A 161 44.87 4.43 -18.13
C ALA A 161 46.36 4.62 -17.74
N SER A 162 46.65 4.79 -16.46
CA SER A 162 48.01 4.82 -15.89
C SER A 162 48.59 3.43 -15.57
N GLN A 163 47.87 2.35 -15.89
CA GLN A 163 48.23 0.95 -15.60
C GLN A 163 48.37 0.62 -14.10
N ASP A 164 47.82 1.43 -13.20
CA ASP A 164 47.84 1.19 -11.76
C ASP A 164 46.60 0.37 -11.33
N TYR A 165 46.60 -0.90 -11.76
CA TYR A 165 45.50 -1.85 -11.49
C TYR A 165 45.37 -2.18 -10.02
N ASP A 166 46.49 -2.26 -9.29
CA ASP A 166 46.50 -2.55 -7.85
C ASP A 166 45.77 -1.45 -7.03
N GLN A 167 45.97 -0.20 -7.41
CA GLN A 167 45.26 0.91 -6.76
C GLN A 167 43.78 0.94 -7.16
N ALA A 168 43.46 0.59 -8.41
CA ALA A 168 42.08 0.46 -8.86
C ALA A 168 41.32 -0.61 -8.05
N ASP A 169 41.90 -1.79 -7.85
CA ASP A 169 41.30 -2.88 -7.06
C ASP A 169 41.13 -2.49 -5.58
N ARG A 170 42.14 -1.85 -4.98
CA ARG A 170 42.02 -1.32 -3.61
C ARG A 170 40.86 -0.30 -3.48
N LEU A 171 40.74 0.60 -4.42
CA LEU A 171 39.66 1.62 -4.43
C LEU A 171 38.28 0.97 -4.56
N ILE A 172 38.13 -0.05 -5.42
CA ILE A 172 36.88 -0.81 -5.57
C ILE A 172 36.53 -1.56 -4.28
N GLY A 173 37.51 -2.20 -3.63
CA GLY A 173 37.32 -2.86 -2.34
C GLY A 173 36.84 -1.88 -1.26
N GLN A 174 37.50 -0.72 -1.12
CA GLN A 174 37.09 0.34 -0.20
C GLN A 174 35.68 0.87 -0.52
N THR A 175 35.35 0.98 -1.80
CA THR A 175 34.01 1.42 -2.24
C THR A 175 32.95 0.39 -1.87
N ARG A 176 33.24 -0.91 -2.01
CA ARG A 176 32.34 -2.00 -1.62
C ARG A 176 32.02 -1.93 -0.13
N ASP A 177 33.05 -1.86 0.70
CA ASP A 177 32.91 -1.92 2.16
C ASP A 177 32.39 -0.60 2.77
N GLY A 178 32.53 0.53 2.05
CA GLY A 178 32.12 1.85 2.50
C GLY A 178 30.85 2.35 1.81
N LEU A 179 31.00 2.91 0.59
CA LEU A 179 29.93 3.61 -0.12
C LEU A 179 28.77 2.69 -0.52
N LEU A 180 29.09 1.50 -1.07
CA LEU A 180 28.05 0.55 -1.45
C LEU A 180 27.31 0.00 -0.23
N ALA A 181 28.03 -0.35 0.84
CA ALA A 181 27.41 -0.81 2.08
C ALA A 181 26.47 0.27 2.66
N LYS A 182 26.88 1.53 2.60
CA LYS A 182 26.02 2.66 3.03
C LYS A 182 24.76 2.78 2.18
N LEU A 183 24.85 2.67 0.84
CA LEU A 183 23.69 2.69 -0.04
C LEU A 183 22.75 1.52 0.24
N ILE A 184 23.27 0.32 0.44
CA ILE A 184 22.49 -0.88 0.78
C ILE A 184 21.69 -0.65 2.05
N ASN A 185 22.32 -0.10 3.10
CA ASN A 185 21.63 0.23 4.35
C ASN A 185 20.52 1.27 4.13
N LEU A 186 20.77 2.31 3.32
CA LEU A 186 19.74 3.29 2.99
C LEU A 186 18.56 2.68 2.22
N PHE A 187 18.79 1.74 1.29
CA PHE A 187 17.72 1.02 0.62
C PHE A 187 16.91 0.15 1.58
N ALA A 188 17.57 -0.51 2.55
CA ALA A 188 16.89 -1.28 3.59
C ALA A 188 16.04 -0.37 4.47
N GLU A 189 16.64 0.71 5.04
CA GLU A 189 15.93 1.70 5.85
C GLU A 189 14.71 2.29 5.11
N LEU A 190 14.83 2.53 3.79
CA LEU A 190 13.75 3.09 2.99
C LEU A 190 12.59 2.11 2.85
N ARG A 191 12.87 0.83 2.60
CA ARG A 191 11.83 -0.21 2.53
C ARG A 191 11.12 -0.38 3.87
N ASP A 192 11.87 -0.41 4.96
CA ASP A 192 11.31 -0.56 6.31
C ASP A 192 10.46 0.66 6.67
N LEU A 193 10.96 1.88 6.42
CA LEU A 193 10.22 3.12 6.67
C LEU A 193 8.91 3.18 5.89
N VAL A 194 8.90 2.78 4.62
CA VAL A 194 7.68 2.77 3.81
C VAL A 194 6.67 1.79 4.37
N ARG A 195 7.07 0.57 4.74
CA ARG A 195 6.19 -0.41 5.38
C ARG A 195 5.65 0.06 6.72
N ASP A 196 6.49 0.65 7.55
CA ASP A 196 6.12 1.12 8.90
C ASP A 196 5.19 2.34 8.87
N THR A 197 5.28 3.14 7.82
CA THR A 197 4.47 4.36 7.65
C THR A 197 3.20 4.14 6.85
N GLU A 198 3.04 2.98 6.21
CA GLU A 198 1.80 2.59 5.56
C GLU A 198 0.73 2.28 6.61
N ARG A 199 -0.13 3.27 6.85
CA ARG A 199 -1.21 3.14 7.83
C ARG A 199 -2.52 3.48 7.17
N GLU A 200 -3.41 2.49 7.14
CA GLU A 200 -4.77 2.67 6.69
C GLU A 200 -5.72 2.81 7.89
N THR A 201 -6.84 3.43 7.65
CA THR A 201 -7.94 3.50 8.61
C THR A 201 -9.02 2.50 8.23
N ALA A 202 -9.43 1.67 9.19
CA ALA A 202 -10.64 0.87 9.07
C ALA A 202 -11.85 1.71 9.49
N VAL A 203 -12.75 1.94 8.55
CA VAL A 203 -14.03 2.60 8.80
C VAL A 203 -15.10 1.53 8.91
N ILE A 204 -15.68 1.37 10.10
CA ILE A 204 -16.69 0.35 10.40
C ILE A 204 -18.07 0.90 10.03
N LEU A 205 -18.74 0.18 9.13
CA LEU A 205 -20.01 0.58 8.54
C LEU A 205 -21.09 -0.46 8.77
N GLY A 206 -22.36 -0.03 8.68
CA GLY A 206 -23.54 -0.87 8.66
C GLY A 206 -24.46 -0.72 9.85
N GLY A 207 -25.52 -1.53 9.90
CA GLY A 207 -26.53 -1.58 10.97
C GLY A 207 -26.18 -2.59 12.06
N GLU A 208 -27.14 -2.86 12.96
CA GLU A 208 -26.92 -3.77 14.12
C GLU A 208 -26.57 -5.20 13.69
N ASN A 209 -27.15 -5.68 12.60
CA ASN A 209 -27.03 -7.07 12.15
C ASN A 209 -26.04 -7.29 11.00
N ARG A 210 -25.50 -6.23 10.42
CA ARG A 210 -24.57 -6.30 9.28
C ARG A 210 -23.51 -5.24 9.44
N LEU A 211 -22.37 -5.64 9.99
CA LEU A 211 -21.18 -4.80 10.12
C LEU A 211 -20.10 -5.29 9.17
N PHE A 212 -19.43 -4.35 8.55
CA PHE A 212 -18.24 -4.59 7.77
C PHE A 212 -17.29 -3.40 7.89
N ALA A 213 -16.04 -3.58 7.55
CA ALA A 213 -15.06 -2.52 7.48
C ALA A 213 -14.74 -2.15 6.03
N ILE A 214 -14.40 -0.90 5.79
CA ILE A 214 -13.69 -0.50 4.57
C ILE A 214 -12.31 0.02 4.95
N SER A 215 -11.31 -0.24 4.11
CA SER A 215 -10.01 0.42 4.25
C SER A 215 -10.01 1.74 3.49
N VAL A 216 -9.49 2.78 4.13
CA VAL A 216 -9.27 4.10 3.53
C VAL A 216 -7.88 4.61 3.91
N ASP A 217 -7.29 5.46 3.09
CA ASP A 217 -5.95 6.01 3.35
C ASP A 217 -5.98 6.90 4.59
N LEU A 218 -6.96 7.82 4.67
CA LEU A 218 -7.10 8.74 5.79
C LEU A 218 -8.58 9.02 6.11
N ALA A 219 -8.89 9.11 7.41
CA ALA A 219 -10.10 9.77 7.90
C ALA A 219 -9.81 11.25 8.11
N ARG A 220 -10.62 12.12 7.52
CA ARG A 220 -10.36 13.57 7.52
C ARG A 220 -11.17 14.32 8.58
N TYR A 221 -12.46 14.51 8.36
CA TYR A 221 -13.34 15.33 9.20
C TYR A 221 -14.81 15.03 8.88
N ILE A 222 -15.72 15.67 9.61
CA ILE A 222 -17.16 15.63 9.33
C ILE A 222 -17.57 16.94 8.62
N GLU A 223 -18.35 16.83 7.56
CA GLU A 223 -18.84 17.97 6.77
C GLU A 223 -20.33 17.83 6.49
N LYS A 224 -21.06 18.96 6.39
CA LYS A 224 -22.43 18.99 5.96
C LYS A 224 -22.52 19.61 4.57
N PHE A 225 -23.29 18.99 3.70
CA PHE A 225 -23.57 19.51 2.37
C PHE A 225 -25.03 19.95 2.29
N PRO A 226 -25.31 21.20 1.87
CA PRO A 226 -26.67 21.62 1.55
C PRO A 226 -27.27 20.71 0.46
N PRO A 227 -28.57 20.35 0.52
CA PRO A 227 -29.19 19.44 -0.45
C PRO A 227 -28.98 19.84 -1.90
N GLY A 228 -28.99 21.14 -2.20
CA GLY A 228 -28.76 21.66 -3.55
C GLY A 228 -27.32 21.52 -4.06
N ASN A 229 -26.36 21.11 -3.19
CA ASN A 229 -24.98 20.88 -3.57
C ASN A 229 -24.69 19.41 -3.86
N ILE A 230 -25.65 18.52 -3.66
CA ILE A 230 -25.54 17.09 -3.96
C ILE A 230 -26.18 16.81 -5.31
N GLU A 231 -25.42 16.30 -6.24
CA GLU A 231 -25.87 16.01 -7.61
C GLU A 231 -25.67 14.53 -7.94
N GLU A 232 -26.56 13.97 -8.75
CA GLU A 232 -26.36 12.64 -9.31
C GLU A 232 -25.37 12.70 -10.46
N ILE A 233 -24.45 11.72 -10.50
CA ILE A 233 -23.52 11.57 -11.62
C ILE A 233 -24.33 11.01 -12.79
N SER A 234 -24.38 11.72 -13.90
CA SER A 234 -25.14 11.32 -15.07
C SER A 234 -24.72 9.93 -15.57
N SER A 235 -25.67 9.18 -16.12
CA SER A 235 -25.54 7.78 -16.56
C SER A 235 -24.42 7.49 -17.56
N LEU A 236 -23.81 8.51 -18.16
CA LEU A 236 -22.65 8.39 -19.05
C LEU A 236 -21.37 7.94 -18.33
N VAL A 237 -21.28 8.16 -17.00
CA VAL A 237 -20.13 7.76 -16.18
C VAL A 237 -20.40 6.44 -15.45
N SER A 238 -21.66 6.06 -15.26
CA SER A 238 -22.08 4.86 -14.52
C SER A 238 -22.51 3.73 -15.45
N SER A 239 -21.62 3.25 -16.31
CA SER A 239 -21.89 2.09 -17.18
C SER A 239 -21.92 0.74 -16.45
N SER A 240 -21.60 0.69 -15.17
CA SER A 240 -21.73 -0.51 -14.34
C SER A 240 -22.89 -0.38 -13.35
N HIS A 241 -23.81 -1.36 -13.36
CA HIS A 241 -24.94 -1.44 -12.42
C HIS A 241 -24.51 -1.58 -10.94
N ASN A 242 -23.23 -1.73 -10.66
CA ASN A 242 -22.59 -1.86 -9.35
C ASN A 242 -21.72 -0.66 -8.96
N SER A 243 -21.97 0.53 -9.47
CA SER A 243 -21.18 1.69 -9.10
C SER A 243 -21.34 2.03 -7.61
N VAL A 244 -20.22 2.04 -6.89
CA VAL A 244 -20.14 2.44 -5.48
C VAL A 244 -20.34 3.94 -5.32
N VAL A 245 -20.08 4.73 -6.36
CA VAL A 245 -20.24 6.18 -6.39
C VAL A 245 -21.28 6.53 -7.44
N ARG A 246 -22.36 7.17 -7.00
CA ARG A 246 -23.44 7.62 -7.89
C ARG A 246 -23.78 9.11 -7.74
N ARG A 247 -23.25 9.73 -6.71
CA ARG A 247 -23.49 11.14 -6.39
C ARG A 247 -22.18 11.82 -6.04
N LEU A 248 -22.20 13.12 -6.20
CA LEU A 248 -21.11 13.99 -5.79
C LEU A 248 -21.68 15.18 -5.00
N ALA A 249 -20.86 15.71 -4.10
CA ALA A 249 -21.17 16.95 -3.40
C ALA A 249 -20.19 18.05 -3.83
N LYS A 250 -20.73 19.22 -4.13
CA LYS A 250 -19.96 20.43 -4.44
C LYS A 250 -19.75 21.24 -3.18
N ARG A 251 -18.54 21.67 -2.93
CA ARG A 251 -18.21 22.56 -1.82
C ARG A 251 -18.50 24.00 -2.18
N ALA A 252 -19.14 24.73 -1.27
CA ALA A 252 -19.50 26.14 -1.50
C ALA A 252 -18.26 27.06 -1.57
N LYS A 253 -17.14 26.69 -0.94
CA LYS A 253 -15.94 27.55 -0.78
C LYS A 253 -14.72 27.07 -1.59
N SER A 254 -14.78 25.95 -2.26
CA SER A 254 -13.70 25.43 -3.11
C SER A 254 -14.28 24.82 -4.38
N LYS A 255 -13.44 24.62 -5.39
CA LYS A 255 -13.82 23.88 -6.61
C LYS A 255 -13.78 22.38 -6.43
N ASP A 256 -13.41 21.90 -5.22
CA ASP A 256 -13.26 20.47 -4.96
C ASP A 256 -14.62 19.78 -4.93
N VAL A 257 -14.63 18.60 -5.49
CA VAL A 257 -15.77 17.71 -5.52
C VAL A 257 -15.51 16.55 -4.57
N VAL A 258 -16.52 16.19 -3.79
CA VAL A 258 -16.49 15.05 -2.89
C VAL A 258 -17.42 13.97 -3.45
N LEU A 259 -16.89 12.77 -3.66
CA LEU A 259 -17.66 11.65 -4.19
C LEU A 259 -18.43 10.95 -3.07
N ILE A 260 -19.73 10.71 -3.25
CA ILE A 260 -20.57 10.07 -2.23
C ILE A 260 -20.56 8.57 -2.43
N ILE A 261 -20.16 7.84 -1.38
CA ILE A 261 -20.17 6.38 -1.35
C ILE A 261 -21.57 5.87 -1.03
N GLU A 262 -22.10 5.04 -1.90
CA GLU A 262 -23.32 4.26 -1.66
C GLU A 262 -22.97 3.00 -0.85
N THR A 263 -23.11 3.08 0.47
CA THR A 263 -22.69 2.05 1.41
C THR A 263 -23.26 0.67 1.10
N ASP A 264 -24.53 0.62 0.66
CA ASP A 264 -25.20 -0.63 0.28
C ASP A 264 -24.57 -1.32 -0.95
N SER A 265 -23.85 -0.55 -1.79
CA SER A 265 -23.18 -1.08 -2.99
C SER A 265 -21.77 -1.60 -2.73
N LEU A 266 -21.19 -1.32 -1.57
CA LEU A 266 -19.80 -1.73 -1.24
C LEU A 266 -19.65 -3.26 -1.20
N MET A 267 -20.64 -3.93 -0.63
CA MET A 267 -20.67 -5.39 -0.49
C MET A 267 -21.47 -6.10 -1.58
N ALA A 268 -21.83 -5.39 -2.66
CA ALA A 268 -22.59 -6.00 -3.75
C ALA A 268 -21.78 -7.14 -4.40
N GLY A 269 -22.38 -8.33 -4.46
CA GLY A 269 -21.74 -9.54 -5.01
C GLY A 269 -20.96 -10.37 -3.98
N CYS A 270 -20.99 -10.00 -2.69
CA CYS A 270 -20.39 -10.77 -1.61
C CYS A 270 -21.47 -11.23 -0.62
N ASP A 271 -21.47 -12.52 -0.28
CA ASP A 271 -22.35 -13.06 0.77
C ASP A 271 -21.67 -12.93 2.13
N LEU A 272 -22.11 -11.96 2.92
CA LEU A 272 -21.57 -11.68 4.27
C LEU A 272 -21.72 -12.88 5.22
N ASP A 273 -22.78 -13.68 5.06
CA ASP A 273 -23.05 -14.83 5.93
C ASP A 273 -22.00 -15.93 5.78
N VAL A 274 -21.36 -16.02 4.63
CA VAL A 274 -20.24 -16.94 4.38
C VAL A 274 -18.98 -16.48 5.10
N LEU A 275 -18.74 -15.16 5.17
CA LEU A 275 -17.52 -14.59 5.74
C LEU A 275 -17.54 -14.49 7.28
N THR A 276 -18.72 -14.51 7.89
CA THR A 276 -18.88 -14.28 9.34
C THR A 276 -19.27 -15.52 10.14
N LYS A 277 -19.59 -16.65 9.49
CA LYS A 277 -19.83 -17.91 10.18
C LYS A 277 -18.53 -18.45 10.77
N PRO A 278 -18.47 -18.77 12.07
CA PRO A 278 -17.35 -19.50 12.64
C PRO A 278 -17.21 -20.84 11.91
N ASP A 279 -15.99 -21.18 11.52
CA ASP A 279 -15.68 -22.43 10.86
C ASP A 279 -16.13 -23.62 11.73
N SER A 280 -17.16 -24.33 11.31
CA SER A 280 -17.70 -25.50 12.03
C SER A 280 -16.70 -26.69 12.07
N SER A 281 -15.53 -26.55 11.44
CA SER A 281 -14.44 -27.51 11.49
C SER A 281 -13.70 -27.50 12.85
N ALA A 282 -13.67 -26.38 13.56
CA ALA A 282 -13.03 -26.27 14.87
C ALA A 282 -13.85 -26.99 15.97
N GLU A 283 -15.16 -27.03 15.87
CA GLU A 283 -16.02 -27.79 16.81
C GLU A 283 -15.88 -29.31 16.64
N ARG A 284 -15.60 -29.81 15.46
CA ARG A 284 -15.36 -31.26 15.21
C ARG A 284 -14.03 -31.74 15.78
N ALA A 285 -13.01 -30.92 15.84
CA ALA A 285 -11.71 -31.27 16.45
C ALA A 285 -11.79 -31.40 17.98
N SER A 286 -12.63 -30.60 18.63
CA SER A 286 -12.85 -30.65 20.10
C SER A 286 -13.69 -31.83 20.55
N ALA A 287 -14.60 -32.33 19.70
CA ALA A 287 -15.48 -33.48 20.03
C ALA A 287 -14.78 -34.83 19.92
N VAL A 288 -13.66 -34.93 19.16
CA VAL A 288 -12.92 -36.22 19.01
C VAL A 288 -12.01 -36.50 20.22
N HIS A 289 -11.66 -35.49 21.01
CA HIS A 289 -10.72 -35.67 22.13
C HIS A 289 -11.39 -36.08 23.46
N THR A 290 -12.73 -36.18 23.51
CA THR A 290 -13.48 -36.53 24.74
C THR A 290 -14.00 -37.98 24.80
N GLN A 291 -13.67 -38.86 23.83
CA GLN A 291 -14.17 -40.25 23.81
C GLN A 291 -13.12 -41.37 24.05
N THR A 292 -11.92 -41.08 24.55
CA THR A 292 -10.96 -42.12 24.92
C THR A 292 -10.61 -42.07 26.40
N GLY A 293 -11.57 -42.37 27.24
CA GLY A 293 -11.39 -42.56 28.67
C GLY A 293 -12.26 -43.70 29.19
N LYS A 294 -11.97 -44.95 28.80
CA LYS A 294 -12.57 -46.11 29.46
C LYS A 294 -11.56 -46.71 30.45
N PRO A 295 -11.87 -46.87 31.74
CA PRO A 295 -10.94 -47.47 32.66
C PRO A 295 -10.85 -49.00 32.46
N ALA A 296 -9.65 -49.55 32.55
CA ALA A 296 -9.38 -50.99 32.52
C ALA A 296 -9.89 -51.66 33.81
N PRO A 297 -10.41 -52.91 33.74
CA PRO A 297 -10.84 -53.64 34.91
C PRO A 297 -9.63 -54.20 35.68
N THR A 298 -9.65 -54.03 37.01
CA THR A 298 -8.80 -54.67 38.00
C THR A 298 -8.97 -56.19 38.03
N ARG A 299 -7.90 -56.91 37.92
CA ARG A 299 -7.66 -58.21 38.60
C ARG A 299 -6.25 -58.21 39.19
#